data_8f69d8cfa8d6a2edfe1d2cb5e4177794
#
_entry.id   8f69d8cfa8d6a2edfe1d2cb5e4177794
#
_cell.length_a   1.000
_cell.length_b   1.000
_cell.length_c   1.000
_cell.angle_alpha   90.00
_cell.angle_beta   90.00
_cell.angle_gamma   90.00
#
_symmetry.space_group_name_H-M   'P 1'
#
loop_
_entity.id
_entity.type
_entity.pdbx_description
1 polymer ?
#
loop_
_entity_poly.entity_id
_entity_poly.type
_entity_poly.pdbx_seq_one_letter_code
_entity_poly.pdbx_strand_id
1 'polypeptide(L)'
;MVRASGYGEYRPIPKLAFSLAPRAQYAPHALLSYEEFSAGNFTVGRGYDPGALVGSSGIGIAAEAKYGSLVPQSATALAVQGYAFLDAAWVWNKASSRNLRGITESPERLYSAGGGIRLAYGDRGNLDIGAAVPLRAAGLNTVNPGQPASRGDVRVLVNLTVRLLPWERR
;
A
#
# COMPACT_ATOMS: atom_id res chain seq x y z
N MET A 1 6.22 21.10 7.76
CA MET A 1 5.61 19.87 7.21
C MET A 1 4.40 19.51 8.03
N VAL A 2 3.30 19.11 7.35
CA VAL A 2 2.06 18.59 7.97
C VAL A 2 1.78 17.23 7.38
N ARG A 3 1.42 16.26 8.22
CA ARG A 3 0.98 14.90 7.81
C ARG A 3 -0.41 14.64 8.38
N ALA A 4 -1.24 14.00 7.59
CA ALA A 4 -2.55 13.52 8.00
C ALA A 4 -2.76 12.11 7.46
N SER A 5 -3.37 11.26 8.26
CA SER A 5 -3.82 9.94 7.84
C SER A 5 -5.12 9.59 8.54
N GLY A 6 -5.91 8.77 7.88
CA GLY A 6 -7.19 8.31 8.40
C GLY A 6 -7.45 6.86 8.01
N TYR A 7 -8.38 6.23 8.70
CA TYR A 7 -8.90 4.92 8.36
C TYR A 7 -10.40 4.90 8.66
N GLY A 8 -11.17 4.42 7.71
CA GLY A 8 -12.60 4.20 7.86
C GLY A 8 -12.98 2.83 7.34
N GLU A 9 -13.89 2.15 8.03
CA GLU A 9 -14.47 0.89 7.60
C GLU A 9 -15.98 0.93 7.74
N TYR A 10 -16.68 0.52 6.68
CA TYR A 10 -18.13 0.39 6.64
C TYR A 10 -18.50 -1.05 6.35
N ARG A 11 -19.40 -1.62 7.17
CA ARG A 11 -19.89 -3.00 7.07
C ARG A 11 -21.39 -3.02 6.80
N PRO A 12 -21.83 -3.10 5.55
CA PRO A 12 -23.26 -3.19 5.22
C PRO A 12 -23.88 -4.51 5.68
N ILE A 13 -23.12 -5.60 5.69
CA ILE A 13 -23.52 -6.91 6.22
C ILE A 13 -22.34 -7.56 6.98
N PRO A 14 -22.59 -8.53 7.87
CA PRO A 14 -21.55 -9.09 8.75
C PRO A 14 -20.31 -9.65 8.03
N LYS A 15 -20.46 -10.11 6.79
CA LYS A 15 -19.36 -10.70 6.01
C LYS A 15 -18.73 -9.78 4.98
N LEU A 16 -19.30 -8.59 4.74
CA LEU A 16 -18.81 -7.65 3.73
C LEU A 16 -18.39 -6.35 4.40
N ALA A 17 -17.17 -5.93 4.15
CA ALA A 17 -16.63 -4.66 4.63
C ALA A 17 -15.96 -3.89 3.50
N PHE A 18 -16.12 -2.58 3.51
CA PHE A 18 -15.37 -1.64 2.67
C PHE A 18 -14.51 -0.78 3.58
N SER A 19 -13.23 -0.67 3.25
CA SER A 19 -12.33 0.20 4.01
C SER A 19 -11.66 1.22 3.10
N LEU A 20 -11.36 2.37 3.68
CA LEU A 20 -10.65 3.47 3.03
C LEU A 20 -9.57 3.98 3.98
N ALA A 21 -8.34 4.08 3.48
CA ALA A 21 -7.19 4.57 4.22
C ALA A 21 -6.52 5.73 3.45
N PRO A 22 -7.02 6.97 3.60
CA PRO A 22 -6.38 8.14 3.04
C PRO A 22 -5.15 8.54 3.84
N ARG A 23 -4.15 9.10 3.16
CA ARG A 23 -3.00 9.74 3.77
C ARG A 23 -2.57 10.94 2.94
N ALA A 24 -2.09 11.99 3.58
CA ALA A 24 -1.62 13.20 2.93
C ALA A 24 -0.40 13.76 3.66
N GLN A 25 0.46 14.39 2.90
CA GLN A 25 1.61 15.13 3.41
C GLN A 25 1.75 16.42 2.61
N TYR A 26 1.95 17.52 3.31
CA TYR A 26 2.29 18.80 2.72
C TYR A 26 3.56 19.37 3.35
N ALA A 27 4.51 19.78 2.51
CA ALA A 27 5.71 20.46 2.91
C ALA A 27 5.91 21.74 2.07
N PRO A 28 6.10 22.91 2.70
CA PRO A 28 6.35 24.16 1.99
C PRO A 28 7.75 24.21 1.37
N HIS A 29 8.68 23.40 1.86
CA HIS A 29 10.06 23.29 1.41
C HIS A 29 10.42 21.86 1.05
N ALA A 30 11.52 21.67 0.33
CA ALA A 30 12.09 20.37 0.08
C ALA A 30 12.44 19.67 1.41
N LEU A 31 12.19 18.38 1.47
CA LEU A 31 12.46 17.54 2.61
C LEU A 31 13.69 16.66 2.38
N LEU A 32 14.24 16.15 3.45
CA LEU A 32 15.22 15.08 3.40
C LEU A 32 14.52 13.80 2.93
N SER A 33 15.21 12.93 2.22
CA SER A 33 14.62 11.76 1.55
C SER A 33 13.86 10.81 2.48
N TYR A 34 14.26 10.72 3.74
CA TYR A 34 13.57 9.89 4.74
C TYR A 34 12.29 10.55 5.31
N GLU A 35 12.10 11.85 5.08
CA GLU A 35 10.90 12.59 5.48
C GLU A 35 9.90 12.73 4.32
N GLU A 36 10.29 12.40 3.11
CA GLU A 36 9.46 12.54 1.93
C GLU A 36 8.24 11.59 1.98
N PHE A 37 7.16 12.01 1.34
CA PHE A 37 6.01 11.14 1.09
C PHE A 37 6.44 10.07 0.09
N SER A 38 6.24 8.83 0.44
CA SER A 38 6.56 7.68 -0.40
C SER A 38 5.30 6.87 -0.72
N ALA A 39 5.16 6.47 -1.98
CA ALA A 39 4.13 5.54 -2.46
C ALA A 39 4.78 4.39 -3.24
N GLY A 40 4.12 3.26 -3.23
CA GLY A 40 4.61 1.95 -3.63
C GLY A 40 4.64 0.99 -2.45
N ASN A 41 4.66 -0.33 -2.72
CA ASN A 41 4.66 -1.38 -1.70
C ASN A 41 3.32 -1.53 -0.96
N PHE A 42 3.33 -2.10 0.26
CA PHE A 42 2.16 -2.60 1.01
C PHE A 42 1.14 -1.55 1.48
N THR A 43 1.45 -0.27 1.44
CA THR A 43 0.55 0.76 1.98
C THR A 43 -0.38 1.39 0.94
N VAL A 44 0.19 2.05 -0.05
CA VAL A 44 -0.53 2.64 -1.19
C VAL A 44 0.31 2.41 -2.43
N GLY A 45 -0.28 1.78 -3.45
CA GLY A 45 0.44 1.43 -4.68
C GLY A 45 1.06 0.04 -4.63
N ARG A 46 0.32 -0.94 -4.15
CA ARG A 46 0.76 -2.35 -3.99
C ARG A 46 1.26 -3.01 -5.27
N GLY A 47 0.87 -2.51 -6.43
CA GLY A 47 1.37 -2.97 -7.73
C GLY A 47 2.76 -2.44 -8.10
N TYR A 48 3.37 -1.58 -7.28
CA TYR A 48 4.65 -0.92 -7.59
C TYR A 48 5.74 -1.28 -6.58
N ASP A 49 7.00 -1.07 -6.98
CA ASP A 49 8.15 -1.22 -6.09
C ASP A 49 8.11 -0.22 -4.93
N PRO A 50 8.73 -0.55 -3.80
CA PRO A 50 8.87 0.37 -2.69
C PRO A 50 9.51 1.69 -3.14
N GLY A 51 8.85 2.81 -2.82
CA GLY A 51 9.36 4.12 -3.21
C GLY A 51 9.28 4.42 -4.70
N ALA A 52 8.37 3.78 -5.44
CA ALA A 52 8.15 4.08 -6.87
C ALA A 52 7.82 5.55 -7.11
N LEU A 53 7.11 6.19 -6.18
CA LEU A 53 6.96 7.65 -6.13
C LEU A 53 7.42 8.17 -4.79
N VAL A 54 8.24 9.22 -4.83
CA VAL A 54 8.75 9.89 -3.64
C VAL A 54 8.75 11.39 -3.87
N GLY A 55 8.31 12.15 -2.87
CA GLY A 55 8.34 13.61 -2.95
C GLY A 55 7.98 14.33 -1.66
N SER A 56 8.24 15.64 -1.63
CA SER A 56 8.03 16.46 -0.44
C SER A 56 6.56 16.54 -0.03
N SER A 57 5.65 16.48 -1.00
CA SER A 57 4.20 16.51 -0.75
C SER A 57 3.52 15.41 -1.53
N GLY A 58 2.42 14.87 -1.00
CA GLY A 58 1.68 13.82 -1.66
C GLY A 58 0.34 13.52 -1.00
N ILE A 59 -0.51 12.86 -1.77
CA ILE A 59 -1.79 12.31 -1.31
C ILE A 59 -1.85 10.86 -1.79
N GLY A 60 -2.28 9.96 -0.91
CA GLY A 60 -2.50 8.57 -1.22
C GLY A 60 -3.81 8.06 -0.65
N ILE A 61 -4.45 7.14 -1.36
CA ILE A 61 -5.69 6.50 -0.96
C ILE A 61 -5.55 5.01 -1.24
N ALA A 62 -5.80 4.19 -0.23
CA ALA A 62 -6.00 2.75 -0.38
C ALA A 62 -7.46 2.42 -0.05
N ALA A 63 -8.18 1.84 -1.02
CA ALA A 63 -9.55 1.36 -0.87
C ALA A 63 -9.56 -0.17 -0.97
N GLU A 64 -10.32 -0.84 -0.09
CA GLU A 64 -10.38 -2.30 -0.07
C GLU A 64 -11.80 -2.77 0.22
N ALA A 65 -12.28 -3.73 -0.58
CA ALA A 65 -13.47 -4.51 -0.33
C ALA A 65 -13.08 -5.88 0.20
N LYS A 66 -13.68 -6.30 1.32
CA LYS A 66 -13.36 -7.52 2.06
C LYS A 66 -14.59 -8.39 2.20
N TYR A 67 -14.44 -9.69 1.97
CA TYR A 67 -15.52 -10.66 2.17
C TYR A 67 -15.05 -11.83 3.03
N GLY A 68 -15.78 -12.13 4.10
CA GLY A 68 -15.41 -13.15 5.08
C GLY A 68 -15.00 -12.56 6.41
N SER A 69 -14.39 -13.38 7.26
CA SER A 69 -13.92 -12.97 8.59
C SER A 69 -12.49 -13.44 8.81
N LEU A 70 -11.67 -12.63 9.47
CA LEU A 70 -10.35 -13.00 9.96
C LEU A 70 -10.36 -13.33 11.45
N VAL A 71 -11.54 -13.45 12.07
CA VAL A 71 -11.67 -13.83 13.48
C VAL A 71 -11.94 -15.34 13.55
N PRO A 72 -10.96 -16.16 13.94
CA PRO A 72 -11.17 -17.59 14.16
C PRO A 72 -12.13 -17.82 15.33
N GLN A 73 -13.04 -18.78 15.18
CA GLN A 73 -14.03 -19.11 16.22
C GLN A 73 -13.47 -19.96 17.37
N SER A 74 -12.28 -20.53 17.18
CA SER A 74 -11.57 -21.30 18.21
C SER A 74 -10.05 -21.25 17.97
N ALA A 75 -9.27 -21.71 18.95
CA ALA A 75 -7.80 -21.74 18.87
C ALA A 75 -7.23 -22.63 17.73
N THR A 76 -8.07 -23.50 17.15
CA THR A 76 -7.70 -24.38 16.04
C THR A 76 -8.54 -24.12 14.78
N ALA A 77 -9.40 -23.12 14.81
CA ALA A 77 -10.24 -22.79 13.65
C ALA A 77 -9.45 -21.98 12.61
N LEU A 78 -9.76 -22.23 11.36
CA LEU A 78 -9.29 -21.44 10.24
C LEU A 78 -10.33 -20.39 9.88
N ALA A 79 -9.95 -19.14 9.87
CA ALA A 79 -10.75 -18.05 9.33
C ALA A 79 -10.19 -17.62 7.97
N VAL A 80 -11.08 -17.30 7.02
CA VAL A 80 -10.74 -16.97 5.65
C VAL A 80 -11.44 -15.67 5.25
N GLN A 81 -10.69 -14.76 4.66
CA GLN A 81 -11.20 -13.51 4.11
C GLN A 81 -10.61 -13.27 2.72
N GLY A 82 -11.47 -13.15 1.71
CA GLY A 82 -11.09 -12.63 0.40
C GLY A 82 -11.10 -11.11 0.40
N TYR A 83 -10.24 -10.48 -0.41
CA TYR A 83 -10.25 -9.04 -0.60
C TYR A 83 -9.90 -8.64 -2.03
N ALA A 84 -10.40 -7.48 -2.43
CA ALA A 84 -9.99 -6.78 -3.63
C ALA A 84 -9.68 -5.33 -3.26
N PHE A 85 -8.75 -4.69 -3.98
CA PHE A 85 -8.32 -3.35 -3.65
C PHE A 85 -8.05 -2.47 -4.87
N LEU A 86 -8.10 -1.17 -4.61
CA LEU A 86 -7.67 -0.11 -5.51
C LEU A 86 -6.82 0.88 -4.72
N ASP A 87 -5.64 1.19 -5.24
CA ASP A 87 -4.75 2.19 -4.66
C ASP A 87 -4.51 3.31 -5.67
N ALA A 88 -4.43 4.54 -5.16
CA ALA A 88 -4.07 5.72 -5.94
C ALA A 88 -3.14 6.62 -5.13
N ALA A 89 -2.12 7.18 -5.76
CA ALA A 89 -1.29 8.22 -5.15
C ALA A 89 -0.89 9.29 -6.16
N TRP A 90 -0.74 10.50 -5.63
CA TRP A 90 -0.24 11.68 -6.32
C TRP A 90 0.87 12.26 -5.48
N VAL A 91 2.00 12.56 -6.12
CA VAL A 91 3.18 13.09 -5.46
C VAL A 91 3.69 14.28 -6.25
N TRP A 92 4.10 15.33 -5.55
CA TRP A 92 4.70 16.52 -6.16
C TRP A 92 5.86 17.04 -5.34
N ASN A 93 6.83 17.60 -6.04
CA ASN A 93 8.04 18.18 -5.49
C ASN A 93 8.07 19.68 -5.75
N LYS A 94 8.61 20.45 -4.83
CA LYS A 94 8.93 21.86 -5.09
C LYS A 94 10.29 21.99 -5.78
N ALA A 95 10.36 22.88 -6.76
CA ALA A 95 11.45 23.03 -7.72
C ALA A 95 12.86 23.25 -7.14
N SER A 96 12.98 23.69 -5.88
CA SER A 96 14.25 24.24 -5.37
C SER A 96 15.36 23.21 -5.09
N SER A 97 15.06 21.91 -5.03
CA SER A 97 16.08 20.92 -4.68
C SER A 97 16.45 19.93 -5.77
N ARG A 98 15.72 19.86 -6.87
CA ARG A 98 15.94 18.82 -7.89
C ARG A 98 16.24 19.32 -9.29
N ASN A 99 16.36 20.62 -9.51
CA ASN A 99 16.87 21.16 -10.78
C ASN A 99 18.26 20.61 -11.16
N LEU A 100 19.02 20.09 -10.21
CA LEU A 100 20.29 19.39 -10.42
C LEU A 100 20.13 18.00 -11.06
N ARG A 101 18.93 17.42 -11.12
CA ARG A 101 18.67 16.08 -11.67
C ARG A 101 17.73 16.06 -12.88
N GLY A 102 17.32 17.21 -13.41
CA GLY A 102 16.45 17.25 -14.61
C GLY A 102 15.04 16.70 -14.38
N ILE A 103 14.54 16.66 -13.14
CA ILE A 103 13.22 16.14 -12.82
C ILE A 103 12.20 17.27 -12.96
N THR A 104 11.26 17.08 -13.88
CA THR A 104 10.16 18.00 -14.19
C THR A 104 9.21 18.18 -12.99
N GLU A 105 8.70 19.40 -12.81
CA GLU A 105 7.73 19.78 -11.76
C GLU A 105 6.33 19.13 -11.89
N SER A 106 6.12 18.24 -12.84
CA SER A 106 4.81 17.62 -13.05
C SER A 106 4.48 16.66 -11.92
N PRO A 107 3.25 16.69 -11.39
CA PRO A 107 2.81 15.74 -10.39
C PRO A 107 2.85 14.32 -10.95
N GLU A 108 3.58 13.46 -10.28
CA GLU A 108 3.64 12.05 -10.60
C GLU A 108 2.45 11.32 -9.95
N ARG A 109 1.97 10.28 -10.62
CA ARG A 109 0.77 9.54 -10.20
C ARG A 109 0.97 8.05 -10.36
N LEU A 110 0.45 7.28 -9.43
CA LEU A 110 0.33 5.84 -9.57
C LEU A 110 -1.09 5.36 -9.26
N TYR A 111 -1.46 4.27 -9.90
CA TYR A 111 -2.71 3.56 -9.66
C TYR A 111 -2.43 2.08 -9.72
N SER A 112 -2.90 1.32 -8.74
CA SER A 112 -2.82 -0.13 -8.76
C SER A 112 -4.12 -0.77 -8.34
N ALA A 113 -4.34 -1.98 -8.82
CA ALA A 113 -5.47 -2.81 -8.46
C ALA A 113 -4.98 -4.22 -8.15
N GLY A 114 -5.77 -4.94 -7.38
CA GLY A 114 -5.44 -6.32 -7.06
C GLY A 114 -6.40 -6.93 -6.07
N GLY A 115 -6.01 -8.07 -5.54
CA GLY A 115 -6.79 -8.79 -4.55
C GLY A 115 -6.04 -10.00 -4.06
N GLY A 116 -6.64 -10.69 -3.09
CA GLY A 116 -6.02 -11.84 -2.48
C GLY A 116 -6.90 -12.52 -1.45
N ILE A 117 -6.27 -13.39 -0.69
CA ILE A 117 -6.89 -14.14 0.39
C ILE A 117 -6.04 -13.99 1.64
N ARG A 118 -6.71 -13.70 2.76
CA ARG A 118 -6.13 -13.71 4.10
C ARG A 118 -6.64 -14.91 4.86
N LEU A 119 -5.73 -15.61 5.50
CA LEU A 119 -6.00 -16.77 6.35
C LEU A 119 -5.53 -16.46 7.76
N ALA A 120 -6.37 -16.76 8.76
CA ALA A 120 -5.98 -16.70 10.15
C ALA A 120 -6.23 -18.06 10.80
N TYR A 121 -5.20 -18.65 11.42
CA TYR A 121 -5.30 -19.93 12.11
C TYR A 121 -5.20 -19.73 13.62
N GLY A 122 -6.33 -19.77 14.28
CA GLY A 122 -6.44 -19.53 15.71
C GLY A 122 -5.73 -18.23 16.12
N ASP A 123 -4.88 -18.35 17.14
CA ASP A 123 -3.97 -17.28 17.61
C ASP A 123 -2.53 -17.46 17.12
N ARG A 124 -2.27 -18.48 16.27
CA ARG A 124 -0.92 -18.95 15.92
C ARG A 124 -0.31 -18.24 14.73
N GLY A 125 -1.13 -17.84 13.75
CA GLY A 125 -0.54 -17.19 12.58
C GLY A 125 -1.56 -16.65 11.59
N ASN A 126 -1.06 -15.72 10.78
CA ASN A 126 -1.80 -15.12 9.69
C ASN A 126 -0.98 -15.22 8.41
N LEU A 127 -1.64 -15.58 7.31
CA LEU A 127 -1.07 -15.62 5.97
C LEU A 127 -1.91 -14.73 5.06
N ASP A 128 -1.28 -13.78 4.39
CA ASP A 128 -1.88 -12.95 3.34
C ASP A 128 -1.17 -13.27 2.03
N ILE A 129 -1.92 -13.71 1.04
CA ILE A 129 -1.43 -13.96 -0.33
C ILE A 129 -2.28 -13.14 -1.27
N GLY A 130 -1.65 -12.26 -2.02
CA GLY A 130 -2.33 -11.42 -2.98
C GLY A 130 -1.54 -11.21 -4.27
N ALA A 131 -2.23 -10.70 -5.26
CA ALA A 131 -1.65 -10.23 -6.51
C ALA A 131 -2.06 -8.79 -6.77
N ALA A 132 -1.16 -8.03 -7.33
CA ALA A 132 -1.34 -6.62 -7.63
C ALA A 132 -0.78 -6.29 -9.01
N VAL A 133 -1.47 -5.41 -9.73
CA VAL A 133 -1.04 -4.93 -11.05
C VAL A 133 -0.96 -3.41 -11.05
N PRO A 134 0.11 -2.82 -11.62
CA PRO A 134 0.17 -1.40 -11.87
C PRO A 134 -0.74 -1.04 -13.05
N LEU A 135 -1.64 -0.09 -12.88
CA LEU A 135 -2.56 0.36 -13.93
C LEU A 135 -1.94 1.46 -14.82
N ARG A 136 -0.84 2.05 -14.39
CA ARG A 136 -0.10 3.11 -15.09
C ARG A 136 1.39 2.92 -14.89
N ALA A 137 2.21 3.26 -15.89
CA ALA A 137 3.63 3.42 -15.68
C ALA A 137 3.89 4.60 -14.73
N ALA A 138 4.63 4.37 -13.65
CA ALA A 138 4.98 5.38 -12.66
C ALA A 138 6.40 5.15 -12.16
N GLY A 139 7.06 6.23 -11.73
CA GLY A 139 8.43 6.20 -11.24
C GLY A 139 9.48 6.25 -12.33
N LEU A 140 10.65 6.74 -11.96
CA LEU A 140 11.85 6.62 -12.76
C LEU A 140 12.50 5.28 -12.43
N ASN A 141 12.74 4.45 -13.43
CA ASN A 141 13.56 3.27 -13.26
C ASN A 141 14.97 3.72 -12.86
N THR A 142 15.38 3.46 -11.62
CA THR A 142 16.70 3.87 -11.11
C THR A 142 17.85 3.12 -11.80
N VAL A 143 17.57 1.98 -12.42
CA VAL A 143 18.55 1.17 -13.16
C VAL A 143 18.69 1.64 -14.60
N ASN A 144 17.60 2.10 -15.23
CA ASN A 144 17.59 2.66 -16.57
C ASN A 144 16.85 4.00 -16.57
N PRO A 145 17.54 5.12 -16.32
CA PRO A 145 16.93 6.44 -16.36
C PRO A 145 16.29 6.69 -17.74
N GLY A 146 14.97 6.88 -17.76
CA GLY A 146 14.21 7.10 -19.00
C GLY A 146 13.28 5.96 -19.40
N GLN A 147 13.37 4.79 -18.76
CA GLN A 147 12.34 3.76 -18.90
C GLN A 147 11.31 3.90 -17.78
N PRO A 148 10.02 4.06 -18.10
CA PRO A 148 8.96 4.00 -17.08
C PRO A 148 8.97 2.62 -16.44
N ALA A 149 8.61 2.55 -15.15
CA ALA A 149 8.34 1.28 -14.49
C ALA A 149 7.35 0.47 -15.35
N SER A 150 7.63 -0.81 -15.56
CA SER A 150 6.88 -1.64 -16.50
C SER A 150 5.38 -1.62 -16.15
N ARG A 151 4.59 -1.24 -17.14
CA ARG A 151 3.14 -1.33 -17.06
C ARG A 151 2.73 -2.76 -17.34
N GLY A 152 2.07 -3.39 -16.38
CA GLY A 152 1.43 -4.69 -16.60
C GLY A 152 2.08 -5.89 -15.90
N ASP A 153 3.20 -5.72 -15.19
CA ASP A 153 3.80 -6.80 -14.43
C ASP A 153 2.93 -7.10 -13.19
N VAL A 154 2.51 -8.35 -13.08
CA VAL A 154 1.78 -8.84 -11.91
C VAL A 154 2.77 -9.05 -10.78
N ARG A 155 2.50 -8.44 -9.64
CA ARG A 155 3.25 -8.66 -8.41
C ARG A 155 2.51 -9.61 -7.49
N VAL A 156 3.20 -10.62 -7.01
CA VAL A 156 2.71 -11.50 -5.95
C VAL A 156 3.20 -10.96 -4.61
N LEU A 157 2.27 -10.76 -3.68
CA LEU A 157 2.53 -10.26 -2.34
C LEU A 157 2.23 -11.38 -1.35
N VAL A 158 3.19 -11.74 -0.52
CA VAL A 158 3.03 -12.74 0.52
C VAL A 158 3.49 -12.15 1.84
N ASN A 159 2.63 -12.21 2.84
CA ASN A 159 2.96 -11.82 4.21
C ASN A 159 2.55 -12.95 5.16
N LEU A 160 3.52 -13.50 5.86
CA LEU A 160 3.33 -14.55 6.86
C LEU A 160 3.74 -14.03 8.23
N THR A 161 2.81 -14.07 9.17
CA THR A 161 3.07 -13.78 10.58
C THR A 161 2.79 -15.02 11.41
N VAL A 162 3.78 -15.51 12.15
CA VAL A 162 3.66 -16.70 12.98
C VAL A 162 4.09 -16.38 14.41
N ARG A 163 3.31 -16.80 15.37
CA ARG A 163 3.66 -16.73 16.79
C ARG A 163 4.52 -17.96 17.13
N LEU A 164 5.80 -17.75 17.41
CA LEU A 164 6.78 -18.83 17.61
C LEU A 164 6.79 -19.42 19.02
N LEU A 165 6.29 -18.67 20.01
CA LEU A 165 6.26 -19.14 21.39
C LEU A 165 4.81 -19.45 21.79
N PRO A 166 4.52 -20.68 22.29
CA PRO A 166 3.25 -20.93 22.92
C PRO A 166 3.21 -20.08 24.21
N TRP A 167 2.24 -19.17 24.29
CA TRP A 167 1.97 -18.48 25.55
C TRP A 167 1.41 -19.53 26.51
N GLU A 168 2.07 -19.71 27.67
CA GLU A 168 1.57 -20.62 28.70
C GLU A 168 0.13 -20.27 29.07
N ARG A 169 -0.75 -21.23 28.92
CA ARG A 169 -2.09 -21.12 29.47
C ARG A 169 -1.97 -21.26 30.99
N ARG A 170 -2.27 -20.23 31.72
CA ARG A 170 -2.77 -20.36 33.09
C ARG A 170 -4.27 -20.46 33.07
#